data_f496df40f70e00628c2f82661bf93271
#
_entry.id   f496df40f70e00628c2f82661bf93271
#
_cell.length_a   1.000
_cell.length_b   1.000
_cell.length_c   1.000
_cell.angle_alpha   90.00
_cell.angle_beta   90.00
_cell.angle_gamma   90.00
#
_symmetry.space_group_name_H-M   'P 1'
#
loop_
_entity.id
_entity.type
_entity.pdbx_description
1 polymer ?
#
loop_
_entity_poly.entity_id
_entity_poly.type
_entity_poly.pdbx_seq_one_letter_code
_entity_poly.pdbx_strand_id
1 'polypeptide(L)'
;MSPPAATATAAYDCVVIGGGHNGLVCASYLARAGRSVLVLEAAEQVGGAAVTHEFAPGFRVSACAHLLNQLSAQLVDELALERHGLRFATTQMPTVALSVDGAPLTVGADGLSGPARRSAHDLDAYPRFVERLARFARMLGPVLEQVPPELGTSAWSDRLALLGLGWRVRRLGRRDMRELLRIGAMNVYDLLEEQFESPLLKGALGLDAVLGTNFGPRSPGTVLTLLYRLAAQTGSGPRATAQPVGGLGAVCDALAKAATAAGVTIRTAAPVSRVLVANDAACGVLLESGERIAARAVISNADPRTTLLKLLGAEHLDTGFVRRVSHLRSNGLAAKLHLALDAAPRFSGLDADQQGGRLLVAPSLDYLERAFNHSKYGEYSLAPAIEVTVPTARDPSLAPAGGHVISAIVQYAPYTLRASWEAQRERMTDQVIDTLEQYAPGLRGSIRARELLTPRDLEQRFRMSGGHWHHAELAFDQFFMLRPVPGAAQYGTPLPGLYLCGAGSHPGGGVIGTAGRNAARRILAKAA
;
A
#
# COMPACT_ATOMS: atom_id res chain seq x y z
N MET A 1 49.00 1.95 11.84
CA MET A 1 48.48 3.29 11.50
C MET A 1 47.83 3.19 10.12
N SER A 2 46.53 3.15 10.09
CA SER A 2 45.78 3.24 8.84
C SER A 2 45.83 4.69 8.33
N PRO A 3 46.00 4.94 7.01
CA PRO A 3 46.03 6.31 6.50
C PRO A 3 44.69 7.00 6.76
N PRO A 4 44.69 8.33 7.04
CA PRO A 4 43.45 9.07 7.22
C PRO A 4 42.61 8.97 5.92
N ALA A 5 41.35 8.58 6.09
CA ALA A 5 40.39 8.55 4.99
C ALA A 5 40.32 9.96 4.39
N ALA A 6 40.75 10.10 3.13
CA ALA A 6 40.52 11.30 2.36
C ALA A 6 39.03 11.62 2.44
N THR A 7 38.66 12.80 2.89
CA THR A 7 37.32 13.34 2.84
C THR A 7 36.96 13.54 1.36
N ALA A 8 36.46 12.49 0.73
CA ALA A 8 35.93 12.59 -0.63
C ALA A 8 34.79 13.62 -0.57
N THR A 9 34.90 14.65 -1.40
CA THR A 9 33.81 15.63 -1.60
C THR A 9 32.56 14.83 -1.96
N ALA A 10 31.46 15.05 -1.23
CA ALA A 10 30.23 14.29 -1.46
C ALA A 10 29.81 14.43 -2.93
N ALA A 11 29.69 13.31 -3.67
CA ALA A 11 29.32 13.32 -5.08
C ALA A 11 27.88 13.81 -5.28
N TYR A 12 27.01 13.62 -4.25
CA TYR A 12 25.62 14.02 -4.25
C TYR A 12 25.22 14.70 -2.94
N ASP A 13 24.25 15.63 -3.02
CA ASP A 13 23.61 16.11 -1.80
C ASP A 13 22.76 15.02 -1.15
N CYS A 14 22.07 14.23 -1.97
CA CYS A 14 21.14 13.18 -1.53
C CYS A 14 21.32 11.90 -2.34
N VAL A 15 21.40 10.76 -1.64
CA VAL A 15 21.28 9.42 -2.24
C VAL A 15 20.00 8.78 -1.73
N VAL A 16 19.13 8.34 -2.63
CA VAL A 16 17.87 7.65 -2.33
C VAL A 16 18.05 6.16 -2.61
N ILE A 17 17.89 5.33 -1.60
CA ILE A 17 17.93 3.87 -1.68
C ILE A 17 16.55 3.34 -2.02
N GLY A 18 16.36 2.76 -3.21
CA GLY A 18 15.12 2.19 -3.72
C GLY A 18 14.30 3.15 -4.57
N GLY A 19 14.08 2.76 -5.83
CA GLY A 19 13.32 3.47 -6.86
C GLY A 19 11.82 3.15 -6.86
N GLY A 20 11.23 2.77 -5.72
CA GLY A 20 9.78 2.66 -5.59
C GLY A 20 9.11 4.04 -5.62
N HIS A 21 7.78 4.08 -5.78
CA HIS A 21 7.02 5.32 -5.96
C HIS A 21 7.34 6.41 -4.91
N ASN A 22 7.48 6.08 -3.63
CA ASN A 22 7.82 7.06 -2.59
C ASN A 22 9.26 7.60 -2.74
N GLY A 23 10.22 6.73 -3.09
CA GLY A 23 11.61 7.13 -3.35
C GLY A 23 11.71 8.09 -4.53
N LEU A 24 11.01 7.79 -5.65
CA LEU A 24 10.95 8.64 -6.83
C LEU A 24 10.30 10.00 -6.54
N VAL A 25 9.20 10.00 -5.75
CA VAL A 25 8.56 11.24 -5.29
C VAL A 25 9.53 12.06 -4.43
N CYS A 26 10.17 11.45 -3.43
CA CYS A 26 11.13 12.13 -2.57
C CYS A 26 12.27 12.76 -3.40
N ALA A 27 12.86 11.99 -4.31
CA ALA A 27 13.93 12.44 -5.19
C ALA A 27 13.50 13.63 -6.06
N SER A 28 12.28 13.58 -6.64
CA SER A 28 11.73 14.66 -7.46
C SER A 28 11.60 15.98 -6.68
N TYR A 29 11.07 15.94 -5.45
CA TYR A 29 10.93 17.15 -4.63
C TYR A 29 12.28 17.72 -4.20
N LEU A 30 13.25 16.86 -3.85
CA LEU A 30 14.61 17.30 -3.49
C LEU A 30 15.34 17.94 -4.68
N ALA A 31 15.26 17.33 -5.87
CA ALA A 31 15.88 17.87 -7.09
C ALA A 31 15.24 19.19 -7.50
N ARG A 32 13.91 19.32 -7.44
CA ARG A 32 13.20 20.60 -7.70
C ARG A 32 13.58 21.72 -6.72
N ALA A 33 14.08 21.36 -5.54
CA ALA A 33 14.63 22.31 -4.57
C ALA A 33 16.14 22.55 -4.76
N GLY A 34 16.72 22.17 -5.92
CA GLY A 34 18.11 22.44 -6.28
C GLY A 34 19.14 21.48 -5.68
N ARG A 35 18.72 20.31 -5.15
CA ARG A 35 19.66 19.31 -4.63
C ARG A 35 20.11 18.37 -5.74
N SER A 36 21.40 17.98 -5.72
CA SER A 36 21.91 16.89 -6.55
C SER A 36 21.47 15.56 -5.97
N VAL A 37 20.69 14.78 -6.74
CA VAL A 37 20.04 13.55 -6.23
C VAL A 37 20.37 12.35 -7.10
N LEU A 38 20.77 11.24 -6.45
CA LEU A 38 20.95 9.93 -7.07
C LEU A 38 19.94 8.95 -6.46
N VAL A 39 19.18 8.26 -7.32
CA VAL A 39 18.34 7.11 -6.92
C VAL A 39 19.06 5.83 -7.30
N LEU A 40 19.16 4.91 -6.35
CA LEU A 40 19.76 3.58 -6.53
C LEU A 40 18.67 2.53 -6.37
N GLU A 41 18.34 1.85 -7.47
CA GLU A 41 17.37 0.75 -7.49
C GLU A 41 18.10 -0.58 -7.65
N ALA A 42 17.74 -1.55 -6.83
CA ALA A 42 18.35 -2.88 -6.85
C ALA A 42 17.92 -3.73 -8.05
N ALA A 43 16.68 -3.56 -8.51
CA ALA A 43 16.14 -4.24 -9.68
C ALA A 43 16.60 -3.56 -10.99
N GLU A 44 16.36 -4.25 -12.11
CA GLU A 44 16.64 -3.69 -13.45
C GLU A 44 15.68 -2.57 -13.84
N GLN A 45 14.53 -2.44 -13.14
CA GLN A 45 13.54 -1.41 -13.38
C GLN A 45 13.08 -0.78 -12.06
N VAL A 46 12.69 0.48 -12.12
CA VAL A 46 12.09 1.19 -10.98
C VAL A 46 10.65 0.76 -10.74
N GLY A 47 10.10 1.06 -9.55
CA GLY A 47 8.69 0.87 -9.22
C GLY A 47 8.44 0.03 -7.99
N GLY A 48 9.39 -0.81 -7.57
CA GLY A 48 9.23 -1.68 -6.40
C GLY A 48 8.01 -2.60 -6.56
N ALA A 49 7.13 -2.64 -5.56
CA ALA A 49 5.90 -3.46 -5.59
C ALA A 49 4.78 -2.92 -6.52
N ALA A 50 4.97 -1.77 -7.17
CA ALA A 50 4.02 -1.20 -8.12
C ALA A 50 4.41 -1.41 -9.59
N VAL A 51 5.38 -2.28 -9.88
CA VAL A 51 5.78 -2.59 -11.25
C VAL A 51 4.69 -3.35 -12.01
N THR A 52 4.65 -3.16 -13.31
CA THR A 52 3.96 -4.04 -14.24
C THR A 52 4.98 -5.02 -14.83
N HIS A 53 4.69 -6.31 -14.78
CA HIS A 53 5.59 -7.33 -15.33
C HIS A 53 4.85 -8.30 -16.24
N GLU A 54 5.59 -8.97 -17.09
CA GLU A 54 5.09 -10.08 -17.89
C GLU A 54 5.25 -11.38 -17.08
N PHE A 55 4.12 -12.02 -16.75
CA PHE A 55 4.11 -13.27 -15.97
C PHE A 55 3.91 -14.52 -16.84
N ALA A 56 3.46 -14.31 -18.07
CA ALA A 56 3.37 -15.32 -19.12
C ALA A 56 3.57 -14.61 -20.48
N PRO A 57 4.00 -15.31 -21.55
CA PRO A 57 4.31 -14.68 -22.83
C PRO A 57 3.20 -13.78 -23.36
N GLY A 58 3.46 -12.46 -23.43
CA GLY A 58 2.53 -11.41 -23.84
C GLY A 58 1.49 -10.99 -22.78
N PHE A 59 1.40 -11.65 -21.63
CA PHE A 59 0.47 -11.31 -20.56
C PHE A 59 1.15 -10.49 -19.47
N ARG A 60 0.74 -9.24 -19.30
CA ARG A 60 1.31 -8.30 -18.35
C ARG A 60 0.32 -7.94 -17.25
N VAL A 61 0.83 -7.70 -16.05
CA VAL A 61 0.02 -7.43 -14.86
C VAL A 61 0.75 -6.57 -13.87
N SER A 62 0.01 -5.81 -13.09
CA SER A 62 0.55 -5.14 -11.90
C SER A 62 0.92 -6.17 -10.84
N ALA A 63 2.21 -6.25 -10.51
CA ALA A 63 2.80 -7.38 -9.78
C ALA A 63 2.23 -7.59 -8.36
N CYS A 64 2.05 -6.52 -7.59
CA CYS A 64 1.55 -6.59 -6.22
C CYS A 64 0.34 -5.66 -6.03
N ALA A 65 0.54 -4.35 -6.01
CA ALA A 65 -0.57 -3.41 -6.03
C ALA A 65 -1.26 -3.46 -7.40
N HIS A 66 -2.61 -3.53 -7.45
CA HIS A 66 -3.31 -3.65 -8.73
C HIS A 66 -4.40 -2.59 -8.96
N LEU A 67 -4.69 -1.79 -7.96
CA LEU A 67 -5.62 -0.67 -8.05
C LEU A 67 -5.00 0.59 -7.46
N LEU A 68 -5.34 1.71 -8.05
CA LEU A 68 -4.90 3.03 -7.58
C LEU A 68 -6.09 3.73 -6.90
N ASN A 69 -6.00 3.86 -5.59
CA ASN A 69 -7.05 4.49 -4.79
C ASN A 69 -6.54 5.56 -3.82
N GLN A 70 -5.23 5.82 -3.81
CA GLN A 70 -4.61 6.66 -2.78
C GLN A 70 -3.61 7.70 -3.34
N LEU A 71 -3.35 7.73 -4.65
CA LEU A 71 -2.45 8.71 -5.24
C LEU A 71 -3.09 10.10 -5.17
N SER A 72 -2.41 11.04 -4.52
CA SER A 72 -2.92 12.41 -4.36
C SER A 72 -3.00 13.13 -5.72
N ALA A 73 -4.16 13.73 -6.03
CA ALA A 73 -4.33 14.56 -7.22
C ALA A 73 -3.33 15.73 -7.20
N GLN A 74 -3.11 16.34 -6.03
CA GLN A 74 -2.11 17.39 -5.86
C GLN A 74 -0.70 16.93 -6.29
N LEU A 75 -0.33 15.68 -5.97
CA LEU A 75 0.98 15.11 -6.35
C LEU A 75 1.05 14.88 -7.86
N VAL A 76 -0.04 14.40 -8.47
CA VAL A 76 -0.15 14.23 -9.93
C VAL A 76 0.07 15.57 -10.65
N ASP A 77 -0.58 16.63 -10.17
CA ASP A 77 -0.48 17.97 -10.72
C ASP A 77 0.91 18.59 -10.47
N GLU A 78 1.41 18.56 -9.22
CA GLU A 78 2.70 19.15 -8.85
C GLU A 78 3.86 18.51 -9.61
N LEU A 79 3.84 17.20 -9.85
CA LEU A 79 4.86 16.49 -10.63
C LEU A 79 4.53 16.38 -12.11
N ALA A 80 3.39 16.93 -12.54
CA ALA A 80 2.91 16.94 -13.93
C ALA A 80 2.92 15.53 -14.57
N LEU A 81 2.46 14.50 -13.83
CA LEU A 81 2.60 13.10 -14.22
C LEU A 81 1.91 12.78 -15.54
N GLU A 82 0.82 13.46 -15.89
CA GLU A 82 0.14 13.29 -17.18
C GLU A 82 1.03 13.72 -18.35
N ARG A 83 1.84 14.80 -18.18
CA ARG A 83 2.83 15.23 -19.17
C ARG A 83 3.97 14.23 -19.32
N HIS A 84 4.22 13.43 -18.29
CA HIS A 84 5.20 12.35 -18.28
C HIS A 84 4.63 10.99 -18.70
N GLY A 85 3.38 10.98 -19.20
CA GLY A 85 2.76 9.82 -19.85
C GLY A 85 1.80 9.03 -18.97
N LEU A 86 1.47 9.49 -17.75
CA LEU A 86 0.42 8.86 -16.96
C LEU A 86 -0.93 9.07 -17.63
N ARG A 87 -1.63 7.98 -17.92
CA ARG A 87 -2.98 7.95 -18.47
C ARG A 87 -3.82 6.97 -17.68
N PHE A 88 -5.11 7.20 -17.61
CA PHE A 88 -6.05 6.32 -16.91
C PHE A 88 -6.99 5.64 -17.92
N ALA A 89 -7.15 4.33 -17.80
CA ALA A 89 -8.19 3.55 -18.48
C ALA A 89 -9.56 3.82 -17.83
N THR A 90 -9.59 4.01 -16.52
CA THR A 90 -10.74 4.49 -15.75
C THR A 90 -10.29 5.16 -14.46
N THR A 91 -11.07 6.16 -13.99
CA THR A 91 -10.90 6.81 -12.69
C THR A 91 -12.04 6.51 -11.71
N GLN A 92 -13.05 5.78 -12.18
CA GLN A 92 -14.24 5.40 -11.40
C GLN A 92 -14.60 3.95 -11.70
N MET A 93 -13.95 3.03 -11.01
CA MET A 93 -14.19 1.60 -11.15
C MET A 93 -15.33 1.18 -10.19
N PRO A 94 -16.39 0.51 -10.67
CA PRO A 94 -17.44 0.02 -9.79
C PRO A 94 -16.87 -1.03 -8.82
N THR A 95 -17.31 -1.00 -7.56
CA THR A 95 -17.03 -2.07 -6.59
C THR A 95 -18.25 -2.98 -6.50
N VAL A 96 -18.04 -4.26 -6.74
CA VAL A 96 -19.12 -5.26 -6.80
C VAL A 96 -18.82 -6.40 -5.83
N ALA A 97 -19.70 -6.61 -4.87
CA ALA A 97 -19.70 -7.81 -4.04
C ALA A 97 -20.36 -8.94 -4.81
N LEU A 98 -19.60 -9.99 -5.10
CA LEU A 98 -20.04 -11.16 -5.84
C LEU A 98 -20.94 -12.05 -4.99
N SER A 99 -21.91 -12.71 -5.61
CA SER A 99 -22.75 -13.71 -4.98
C SER A 99 -22.82 -14.97 -5.84
N VAL A 100 -22.78 -16.14 -5.23
CA VAL A 100 -22.81 -17.44 -5.93
C VAL A 100 -24.16 -17.71 -6.61
N ASP A 101 -25.25 -17.09 -6.14
CA ASP A 101 -26.57 -17.17 -6.74
C ASP A 101 -26.76 -16.24 -7.96
N GLY A 102 -25.70 -15.53 -8.38
CA GLY A 102 -25.74 -14.58 -9.49
C GLY A 102 -26.50 -13.28 -9.17
N ALA A 103 -26.66 -12.96 -7.87
CA ALA A 103 -27.28 -11.72 -7.41
C ALA A 103 -26.24 -10.81 -6.74
N PRO A 104 -25.34 -10.12 -7.51
CA PRO A 104 -24.30 -9.25 -6.97
C PRO A 104 -24.87 -7.97 -6.39
N LEU A 105 -24.06 -7.33 -5.50
CA LEU A 105 -24.34 -6.02 -4.93
C LEU A 105 -23.26 -5.02 -5.36
N THR A 106 -23.65 -3.99 -6.09
CA THR A 106 -22.76 -2.86 -6.38
C THR A 106 -22.80 -1.87 -5.23
N VAL A 107 -21.61 -1.56 -4.72
CA VAL A 107 -21.38 -0.69 -3.54
C VAL A 107 -20.72 0.60 -4.04
N GLY A 108 -21.53 1.62 -4.31
CA GLY A 108 -21.08 2.91 -4.86
C GLY A 108 -21.00 4.01 -3.81
N ALA A 109 -20.42 5.15 -4.21
CA ALA A 109 -20.43 6.37 -3.39
C ALA A 109 -21.85 6.90 -3.21
N ASP A 110 -22.67 6.78 -4.27
CA ASP A 110 -24.02 7.35 -4.34
C ASP A 110 -25.10 6.40 -3.83
N GLY A 111 -24.76 5.15 -3.48
CA GLY A 111 -25.71 4.20 -2.97
C GLY A 111 -25.41 2.74 -3.31
N LEU A 112 -26.40 1.91 -3.08
CA LEU A 112 -26.38 0.46 -3.34
C LEU A 112 -27.25 0.15 -4.56
N SER A 113 -26.73 -0.68 -5.48
CA SER A 113 -27.46 -1.13 -6.65
C SER A 113 -27.21 -2.60 -6.97
N GLY A 114 -27.92 -3.17 -7.95
CA GLY A 114 -27.79 -4.56 -8.34
C GLY A 114 -28.95 -5.44 -7.86
N PRO A 115 -28.99 -6.72 -8.29
CA PRO A 115 -30.09 -7.66 -8.01
C PRO A 115 -30.09 -8.23 -6.58
N ALA A 116 -29.00 -8.11 -5.81
CA ALA A 116 -28.94 -8.61 -4.45
C ALA A 116 -30.09 -8.06 -3.58
N ARG A 117 -30.64 -8.92 -2.73
CA ARG A 117 -31.68 -8.50 -1.80
C ARG A 117 -31.15 -7.42 -0.86
N ARG A 118 -31.84 -6.30 -0.83
CA ARG A 118 -31.53 -5.13 0.01
C ARG A 118 -32.71 -4.85 0.92
N SER A 119 -32.44 -4.62 2.19
CA SER A 119 -33.49 -4.15 3.11
C SER A 119 -33.73 -2.65 2.93
N ALA A 120 -34.94 -2.20 3.26
CA ALA A 120 -35.24 -0.77 3.31
C ALA A 120 -34.33 -0.05 4.32
N HIS A 121 -33.99 -0.73 5.42
CA HIS A 121 -33.05 -0.24 6.41
C HIS A 121 -31.66 0.04 5.79
N ASP A 122 -31.07 -0.91 5.05
CA ASP A 122 -29.74 -0.76 4.45
C ASP A 122 -29.71 0.36 3.40
N LEU A 123 -30.77 0.48 2.58
CA LEU A 123 -30.89 1.54 1.59
C LEU A 123 -30.90 2.94 2.21
N ASP A 124 -31.50 3.10 3.40
CA ASP A 124 -31.56 4.35 4.14
C ASP A 124 -30.30 4.58 5.00
N ALA A 125 -29.76 3.52 5.62
CA ALA A 125 -28.59 3.60 6.50
C ALA A 125 -27.28 3.84 5.74
N TYR A 126 -27.09 3.23 4.54
CA TYR A 126 -25.84 3.26 3.81
C TYR A 126 -25.39 4.68 3.41
N PRO A 127 -26.19 5.54 2.80
CA PRO A 127 -25.77 6.90 2.47
C PRO A 127 -25.34 7.70 3.71
N ARG A 128 -26.07 7.58 4.81
CA ARG A 128 -25.74 8.24 6.09
C ARG A 128 -24.43 7.73 6.67
N PHE A 129 -24.17 6.43 6.57
CA PHE A 129 -22.92 5.80 7.01
C PHE A 129 -21.73 6.30 6.17
N VAL A 130 -21.85 6.26 4.85
CA VAL A 130 -20.79 6.75 3.94
C VAL A 130 -20.50 8.23 4.17
N GLU A 131 -21.51 9.07 4.29
CA GLU A 131 -21.34 10.49 4.56
C GLU A 131 -20.63 10.76 5.89
N ARG A 132 -21.00 10.02 6.95
CA ARG A 132 -20.33 10.10 8.26
C ARG A 132 -18.86 9.72 8.19
N LEU A 133 -18.54 8.57 7.57
CA LEU A 133 -17.14 8.14 7.38
C LEU A 133 -16.37 9.12 6.49
N ALA A 134 -17.00 9.68 5.46
CA ALA A 134 -16.38 10.69 4.60
C ALA A 134 -16.04 11.98 5.38
N ARG A 135 -16.89 12.40 6.35
CA ARG A 135 -16.55 13.53 7.24
C ARG A 135 -15.34 13.24 8.11
N PHE A 136 -15.24 12.02 8.67
CA PHE A 136 -14.06 11.60 9.44
C PHE A 136 -12.81 11.50 8.58
N ALA A 137 -12.93 10.93 7.39
CA ALA A 137 -11.86 10.83 6.42
C ALA A 137 -11.34 12.22 5.99
N ARG A 138 -12.23 13.17 5.71
CA ARG A 138 -11.85 14.57 5.41
C ARG A 138 -11.13 15.27 6.56
N MET A 139 -11.44 14.93 7.80
CA MET A 139 -10.71 15.44 8.96
C MET A 139 -9.31 14.84 9.07
N LEU A 140 -9.17 13.54 8.76
CA LEU A 140 -7.89 12.81 8.82
C LEU A 140 -6.97 13.10 7.62
N GLY A 141 -7.51 13.33 6.43
CA GLY A 141 -6.74 13.52 5.20
C GLY A 141 -5.56 14.50 5.35
N PRO A 142 -5.79 15.75 5.79
CA PRO A 142 -4.71 16.71 6.00
C PRO A 142 -3.66 16.28 7.05
N VAL A 143 -4.05 15.42 7.99
CA VAL A 143 -3.14 14.85 9.00
C VAL A 143 -2.19 13.84 8.34
N LEU A 144 -2.70 13.03 7.41
CA LEU A 144 -1.91 12.07 6.65
C LEU A 144 -0.93 12.76 5.68
N GLU A 145 -1.26 13.96 5.22
CA GLU A 145 -0.45 14.72 4.26
C GLU A 145 0.66 15.59 4.88
N GLN A 146 0.74 15.65 6.20
CA GLN A 146 1.73 16.46 6.92
C GLN A 146 2.77 15.59 7.62
N VAL A 147 3.93 16.19 7.94
CA VAL A 147 4.89 15.57 8.86
C VAL A 147 4.19 15.43 10.22
N PRO A 148 4.11 14.23 10.80
CA PRO A 148 3.43 14.04 12.06
C PRO A 148 4.16 14.77 13.19
N PRO A 149 3.45 15.35 14.18
CA PRO A 149 4.07 15.96 15.33
C PRO A 149 4.77 14.90 16.20
N GLU A 150 5.85 15.26 16.85
CA GLU A 150 6.54 14.43 17.83
C GLU A 150 5.88 14.54 19.19
N LEU A 151 5.60 13.38 19.82
CA LEU A 151 5.06 13.34 21.18
C LEU A 151 6.14 13.63 22.22
N GLY A 152 5.79 14.42 23.23
CA GLY A 152 6.72 14.76 24.33
C GLY A 152 7.80 15.76 23.96
N THR A 153 7.73 16.39 22.79
CA THR A 153 8.70 17.39 22.32
C THR A 153 8.56 18.73 23.04
N SER A 154 9.67 19.45 23.15
CA SER A 154 9.68 20.87 23.54
C SER A 154 9.43 21.83 22.38
N ALA A 155 9.45 21.35 21.12
CA ALA A 155 9.29 22.17 19.92
C ALA A 155 7.88 22.76 19.83
N TRP A 156 7.81 24.09 19.70
CA TRP A 156 6.53 24.79 19.58
C TRP A 156 5.74 24.41 18.35
N SER A 157 6.40 24.11 17.23
CA SER A 157 5.78 23.66 16.00
C SER A 157 4.93 22.40 16.20
N ASP A 158 5.48 21.42 16.92
CA ASP A 158 4.80 20.14 17.18
C ASP A 158 3.64 20.31 18.17
N ARG A 159 3.83 21.17 19.19
CA ARG A 159 2.75 21.53 20.12
C ARG A 159 1.58 22.21 19.42
N LEU A 160 1.86 23.16 18.51
CA LEU A 160 0.84 23.81 17.70
C LEU A 160 0.15 22.83 16.75
N ALA A 161 0.90 21.87 16.16
CA ALA A 161 0.31 20.82 15.33
C ALA A 161 -0.64 19.90 16.13
N LEU A 162 -0.27 19.52 17.35
CA LEU A 162 -1.13 18.75 18.27
C LEU A 162 -2.39 19.54 18.67
N LEU A 163 -2.25 20.84 19.01
CA LEU A 163 -3.40 21.70 19.27
C LEU A 163 -4.29 21.84 18.03
N GLY A 164 -3.71 21.99 16.85
CA GLY A 164 -4.43 22.02 15.58
C GLY A 164 -5.21 20.73 15.30
N LEU A 165 -4.63 19.56 15.62
CA LEU A 165 -5.33 18.28 15.54
C LEU A 165 -6.51 18.22 16.51
N GLY A 166 -6.30 18.60 17.77
CA GLY A 166 -7.37 18.68 18.76
C GLY A 166 -8.50 19.62 18.33
N TRP A 167 -8.14 20.78 17.75
CA TRP A 167 -9.12 21.72 17.22
C TRP A 167 -9.91 21.15 16.03
N ARG A 168 -9.28 20.43 15.11
CA ARG A 168 -9.97 19.75 13.98
C ARG A 168 -10.98 18.74 14.50
N VAL A 169 -10.59 17.90 15.49
CA VAL A 169 -11.51 16.95 16.14
C VAL A 169 -12.66 17.70 16.83
N ARG A 170 -12.37 18.80 17.53
CA ARG A 170 -13.38 19.63 18.20
C ARG A 170 -14.39 20.24 17.23
N ARG A 171 -13.92 20.62 16.02
CA ARG A 171 -14.77 21.21 14.95
C ARG A 171 -15.75 20.21 14.31
N LEU A 172 -15.58 18.91 14.51
CA LEU A 172 -16.59 17.91 14.11
C LEU A 172 -17.92 18.11 14.87
N GLY A 173 -17.90 18.86 15.96
CA GLY A 173 -19.03 19.00 16.85
C GLY A 173 -19.12 17.88 17.88
N ARG A 174 -19.94 18.08 18.93
CA ARG A 174 -19.97 17.18 20.08
C ARG A 174 -20.37 15.74 19.73
N ARG A 175 -21.32 15.57 18.80
CA ARG A 175 -21.84 14.26 18.39
C ARG A 175 -20.78 13.47 17.60
N ASP A 176 -20.28 14.05 16.52
CA ASP A 176 -19.33 13.38 15.62
C ASP A 176 -17.96 13.18 16.27
N MET A 177 -17.53 14.10 17.15
CA MET A 177 -16.30 13.92 17.95
C MET A 177 -16.42 12.70 18.87
N ARG A 178 -17.54 12.54 19.60
CA ARG A 178 -17.76 11.38 20.46
C ARG A 178 -17.81 10.09 19.66
N GLU A 179 -18.49 10.12 18.52
CA GLU A 179 -18.60 8.96 17.64
C GLU A 179 -17.24 8.57 17.06
N LEU A 180 -16.43 9.51 16.57
CA LEU A 180 -15.08 9.24 16.10
C LEU A 180 -14.20 8.59 17.18
N LEU A 181 -14.26 9.09 18.42
CA LEU A 181 -13.52 8.53 19.55
C LEU A 181 -14.01 7.12 19.92
N ARG A 182 -15.32 6.88 19.79
CA ARG A 182 -15.93 5.56 20.04
C ARG A 182 -15.46 4.54 19.01
N ILE A 183 -15.63 4.85 17.71
CA ILE A 183 -15.38 3.88 16.64
C ILE A 183 -13.91 3.76 16.27
N GLY A 184 -13.08 4.76 16.58
CA GLY A 184 -11.67 4.79 16.15
C GLY A 184 -10.87 3.55 16.57
N ALA A 185 -11.15 3.00 17.75
CA ALA A 185 -10.52 1.79 18.26
C ALA A 185 -11.35 0.51 18.05
N MET A 186 -12.59 0.64 17.55
CA MET A 186 -13.50 -0.49 17.35
C MET A 186 -12.99 -1.45 16.29
N ASN A 187 -13.48 -2.68 16.38
CA ASN A 187 -13.41 -3.63 15.29
C ASN A 187 -14.54 -3.35 14.27
N VAL A 188 -14.27 -3.66 13.01
CA VAL A 188 -15.21 -3.39 11.92
C VAL A 188 -16.43 -4.31 11.97
N TYR A 189 -16.30 -5.49 12.56
CA TYR A 189 -17.41 -6.45 12.71
C TYR A 189 -18.56 -5.81 13.49
N ASP A 190 -18.30 -5.35 14.71
CA ASP A 190 -19.32 -4.76 15.58
C ASP A 190 -19.88 -3.46 14.98
N LEU A 191 -19.02 -2.62 14.38
CA LEU A 191 -19.48 -1.41 13.71
C LEU A 191 -20.49 -1.70 12.60
N LEU A 192 -20.22 -2.71 11.75
CA LEU A 192 -21.09 -3.03 10.62
C LEU A 192 -22.35 -3.80 11.04
N GLU A 193 -22.29 -4.62 12.10
CA GLU A 193 -23.47 -5.26 12.70
C GLU A 193 -24.45 -4.24 13.30
N GLU A 194 -23.94 -3.14 13.89
CA GLU A 194 -24.76 -2.05 14.38
C GLU A 194 -25.48 -1.25 13.27
N GLN A 195 -24.97 -1.29 12.03
CA GLN A 195 -25.40 -0.37 10.97
C GLN A 195 -26.23 -1.05 9.88
N PHE A 196 -26.02 -2.34 9.59
CA PHE A 196 -26.56 -3.01 8.41
C PHE A 196 -27.11 -4.39 8.70
N GLU A 197 -28.07 -4.81 7.86
CA GLU A 197 -28.67 -6.15 7.90
C GLU A 197 -28.04 -7.10 6.87
N SER A 198 -27.76 -6.61 5.64
CA SER A 198 -27.26 -7.42 4.53
C SER A 198 -25.89 -8.02 4.81
N PRO A 199 -25.75 -9.37 4.87
CA PRO A 199 -24.44 -10.02 5.07
C PRO A 199 -23.45 -9.65 3.96
N LEU A 200 -23.92 -9.57 2.70
CA LEU A 200 -23.08 -9.28 1.53
C LEU A 200 -22.52 -7.84 1.58
N LEU A 201 -23.34 -6.86 1.98
CA LEU A 201 -22.88 -5.48 2.20
C LEU A 201 -21.84 -5.42 3.32
N LYS A 202 -22.14 -6.06 4.45
CA LYS A 202 -21.21 -6.11 5.61
C LYS A 202 -19.89 -6.79 5.22
N GLY A 203 -19.94 -7.89 4.47
CA GLY A 203 -18.75 -8.58 3.97
C GLY A 203 -17.88 -7.69 3.08
N ALA A 204 -18.49 -6.99 2.12
CA ALA A 204 -17.78 -6.08 1.22
C ALA A 204 -17.08 -4.93 1.96
N LEU A 205 -17.79 -4.29 2.91
CA LEU A 205 -17.23 -3.21 3.74
C LEU A 205 -16.18 -3.73 4.73
N GLY A 206 -16.40 -4.93 5.26
CA GLY A 206 -15.47 -5.61 6.17
C GLY A 206 -14.15 -5.95 5.47
N LEU A 207 -14.19 -6.42 4.21
CA LEU A 207 -12.98 -6.69 3.44
C LEU A 207 -12.15 -5.40 3.22
N ASP A 208 -12.78 -4.26 2.97
CA ASP A 208 -12.09 -2.97 2.88
C ASP A 208 -11.28 -2.61 4.13
N ALA A 209 -11.74 -3.05 5.29
CA ALA A 209 -11.09 -2.77 6.56
C ALA A 209 -9.90 -3.71 6.86
N VAL A 210 -9.87 -4.91 6.27
CA VAL A 210 -8.86 -5.93 6.61
C VAL A 210 -7.91 -6.28 5.48
N LEU A 211 -8.19 -5.84 4.26
CA LEU A 211 -7.40 -6.18 3.07
C LEU A 211 -5.94 -5.72 3.23
N GLY A 212 -5.01 -6.68 3.14
CA GLY A 212 -3.58 -6.43 3.27
C GLY A 212 -3.06 -6.28 4.69
N THR A 213 -3.91 -6.45 5.69
CA THR A 213 -3.53 -6.41 7.11
C THR A 213 -3.49 -7.81 7.72
N ASN A 214 -2.83 -7.96 8.85
CA ASN A 214 -2.83 -9.19 9.63
C ASN A 214 -3.94 -9.13 10.72
N PHE A 215 -5.15 -8.73 10.29
CA PHE A 215 -6.32 -8.60 11.14
C PHE A 215 -7.52 -9.32 10.54
N GLY A 216 -8.37 -9.91 11.42
CA GLY A 216 -9.74 -10.29 11.07
C GLY A 216 -10.73 -9.17 11.38
N PRO A 217 -11.98 -9.27 10.90
CA PRO A 217 -13.01 -8.26 11.16
C PRO A 217 -13.26 -7.97 12.64
N ARG A 218 -13.06 -8.94 13.51
CA ARG A 218 -13.20 -8.79 14.98
C ARG A 218 -11.94 -8.27 15.67
N SER A 219 -10.85 -8.04 14.92
CA SER A 219 -9.62 -7.48 15.49
C SER A 219 -9.81 -6.00 15.83
N PRO A 220 -9.37 -5.53 17.03
CA PRO A 220 -9.43 -4.12 17.39
C PRO A 220 -8.68 -3.23 16.40
N GLY A 221 -9.22 -2.04 16.14
CA GLY A 221 -8.59 -1.05 15.27
C GLY A 221 -8.84 -1.22 13.78
N THR A 222 -9.63 -2.22 13.34
CA THR A 222 -9.95 -2.39 11.92
C THR A 222 -10.86 -1.29 11.36
N VAL A 223 -11.56 -0.53 12.20
CA VAL A 223 -12.21 0.71 11.77
C VAL A 223 -11.19 1.80 11.41
N LEU A 224 -10.05 1.85 12.11
CA LEU A 224 -8.98 2.80 11.76
C LEU A 224 -8.40 2.50 10.36
N THR A 225 -8.20 1.22 10.01
CA THR A 225 -7.73 0.84 8.67
C THR A 225 -8.75 1.20 7.58
N LEU A 226 -10.04 1.04 7.86
CA LEU A 226 -11.11 1.51 6.97
C LEU A 226 -11.06 3.03 6.80
N LEU A 227 -10.94 3.79 7.88
CA LEU A 227 -10.82 5.25 7.83
C LEU A 227 -9.55 5.70 7.10
N TYR A 228 -8.42 5.02 7.30
CA TYR A 228 -7.18 5.27 6.57
C TYR A 228 -7.37 5.10 5.06
N ARG A 229 -8.00 3.99 4.64
CA ARG A 229 -8.29 3.73 3.23
C ARG A 229 -9.17 4.83 2.63
N LEU A 230 -10.18 5.31 3.37
CA LEU A 230 -11.06 6.38 2.93
C LEU A 230 -10.39 7.77 2.96
N ALA A 231 -9.52 8.04 3.92
CA ALA A 231 -8.87 9.34 4.09
C ALA A 231 -7.78 9.61 3.04
N ALA A 232 -7.13 8.57 2.55
CA ALA A 232 -6.07 8.67 1.55
C ALA A 232 -6.61 8.66 0.11
N GLN A 233 -7.93 8.66 -0.08
CA GLN A 233 -8.54 8.63 -1.41
C GLN A 233 -8.35 9.94 -2.16
N THR A 234 -8.01 9.79 -3.39
CA THR A 234 -7.79 10.85 -4.38
C THR A 234 -9.11 11.52 -4.78
N GLY A 235 -9.04 12.79 -5.08
CA GLY A 235 -10.05 13.78 -5.31
C GLY A 235 -11.26 13.53 -6.23
N SER A 236 -11.55 12.31 -6.67
CA SER A 236 -12.72 11.98 -7.49
C SER A 236 -13.96 11.54 -6.70
N GLY A 237 -13.94 11.70 -5.37
CA GLY A 237 -15.05 11.30 -4.50
C GLY A 237 -14.73 10.09 -3.62
N PRO A 238 -15.59 9.81 -2.64
CA PRO A 238 -15.39 8.70 -1.73
C PRO A 238 -15.43 7.37 -2.50
N ARG A 239 -14.40 6.51 -2.26
CA ARG A 239 -14.25 5.17 -2.85
C ARG A 239 -13.86 5.14 -4.35
N ALA A 240 -13.44 6.25 -4.94
CA ALA A 240 -12.91 6.25 -6.30
C ALA A 240 -11.69 5.33 -6.41
N THR A 241 -11.72 4.45 -7.39
CA THR A 241 -10.63 3.52 -7.70
C THR A 241 -10.28 3.68 -9.18
N ALA A 242 -9.01 3.88 -9.47
CA ALA A 242 -8.52 4.09 -10.82
C ALA A 242 -7.65 2.94 -11.31
N GLN A 243 -7.62 2.74 -12.61
CA GLN A 243 -6.71 1.85 -13.30
C GLN A 243 -5.88 2.65 -14.31
N PRO A 244 -4.56 2.75 -14.15
CA PRO A 244 -3.68 3.32 -15.17
C PRO A 244 -3.59 2.42 -16.41
N VAL A 245 -3.45 3.03 -17.59
CA VAL A 245 -3.11 2.33 -18.83
C VAL A 245 -1.69 1.78 -18.71
N GLY A 246 -1.48 0.50 -19.01
CA GLY A 246 -0.21 -0.20 -18.81
C GLY A 246 -0.02 -0.74 -17.38
N GLY A 247 -1.06 -0.67 -16.53
CA GLY A 247 -1.00 -1.12 -15.13
C GLY A 247 -0.32 -0.11 -14.20
N LEU A 248 -0.08 -0.49 -12.95
CA LEU A 248 0.49 0.42 -11.94
C LEU A 248 1.95 0.80 -12.22
N GLY A 249 2.67 0.00 -13.01
CA GLY A 249 4.02 0.36 -13.47
C GLY A 249 4.06 1.70 -14.18
N ALA A 250 3.01 2.05 -14.93
CA ALA A 250 2.92 3.33 -15.64
C ALA A 250 2.97 4.55 -14.68
N VAL A 251 2.50 4.42 -13.44
CA VAL A 251 2.63 5.47 -12.42
C VAL A 251 4.11 5.67 -12.07
N CYS A 252 4.83 4.56 -11.84
CA CYS A 252 6.26 4.63 -11.50
C CYS A 252 7.13 5.10 -12.67
N ASP A 253 6.77 4.71 -13.90
CA ASP A 253 7.44 5.20 -15.12
C ASP A 253 7.25 6.72 -15.29
N ALA A 254 6.04 7.22 -15.07
CA ALA A 254 5.77 8.66 -15.09
C ALA A 254 6.53 9.41 -13.98
N LEU A 255 6.59 8.85 -12.77
CA LEU A 255 7.38 9.39 -11.66
C LEU A 255 8.89 9.41 -11.98
N ALA A 256 9.42 8.34 -12.58
CA ALA A 256 10.83 8.29 -12.98
C ALA A 256 11.16 9.34 -14.05
N LYS A 257 10.29 9.49 -15.06
CA LYS A 257 10.43 10.53 -16.08
C LYS A 257 10.38 11.93 -15.46
N ALA A 258 9.43 12.17 -14.54
CA ALA A 258 9.33 13.45 -13.83
C ALA A 258 10.58 13.71 -12.97
N ALA A 259 11.11 12.70 -12.29
CA ALA A 259 12.33 12.80 -11.50
C ALA A 259 13.55 13.14 -12.40
N THR A 260 13.72 12.42 -13.50
CA THR A 260 14.80 12.68 -14.48
C THR A 260 14.69 14.07 -15.10
N ALA A 261 13.48 14.52 -15.44
CA ALA A 261 13.25 15.87 -15.94
C ALA A 261 13.57 16.96 -14.90
N ALA A 262 13.50 16.63 -13.60
CA ALA A 262 13.92 17.51 -12.51
C ALA A 262 15.44 17.44 -12.22
N GLY A 263 16.21 16.62 -12.94
CA GLY A 263 17.66 16.49 -12.77
C GLY A 263 18.10 15.34 -11.86
N VAL A 264 17.19 14.41 -11.51
CA VAL A 264 17.56 13.20 -10.74
C VAL A 264 18.32 12.22 -11.61
N THR A 265 19.45 11.73 -11.13
CA THR A 265 20.13 10.56 -11.72
C THR A 265 19.50 9.29 -11.16
N ILE A 266 19.09 8.35 -12.01
CA ILE A 266 18.54 7.05 -11.60
C ILE A 266 19.48 5.95 -12.11
N ARG A 267 19.93 5.07 -11.20
CA ARG A 267 20.72 3.87 -11.53
C ARG A 267 19.95 2.63 -11.07
N THR A 268 19.62 1.78 -12.01
CA THR A 268 19.04 0.45 -11.79
C THR A 268 20.13 -0.61 -11.70
N ALA A 269 19.79 -1.84 -11.32
CA ALA A 269 20.74 -2.93 -11.06
C ALA A 269 21.90 -2.49 -10.13
N ALA A 270 21.61 -1.61 -9.17
CA ALA A 270 22.58 -1.01 -8.25
C ALA A 270 22.20 -1.26 -6.78
N PRO A 271 22.20 -2.52 -6.32
CA PRO A 271 21.81 -2.87 -4.97
C PRO A 271 22.77 -2.28 -3.93
N VAL A 272 22.22 -1.56 -2.96
CA VAL A 272 22.96 -1.04 -1.81
C VAL A 272 23.12 -2.15 -0.76
N SER A 273 24.35 -2.39 -0.34
CA SER A 273 24.69 -3.36 0.72
C SER A 273 24.79 -2.75 2.11
N ARG A 274 25.20 -1.46 2.20
CA ARG A 274 25.41 -0.79 3.49
C ARG A 274 25.28 0.73 3.38
N VAL A 275 24.78 1.36 4.45
CA VAL A 275 24.93 2.80 4.72
C VAL A 275 26.31 3.04 5.32
N LEU A 276 27.07 3.98 4.77
CA LEU A 276 28.37 4.36 5.28
C LEU A 276 28.20 5.40 6.39
N VAL A 277 28.93 5.19 7.50
CA VAL A 277 28.90 6.06 8.68
C VAL A 277 30.31 6.60 8.93
N ALA A 278 30.41 7.90 9.15
CA ALA A 278 31.62 8.58 9.59
C ALA A 278 31.25 9.74 10.54
N ASN A 279 32.01 9.95 11.60
CA ASN A 279 31.77 10.99 12.59
C ASN A 279 30.30 10.97 13.12
N ASP A 280 29.79 9.79 13.44
CA ASP A 280 28.44 9.54 13.96
C ASP A 280 27.31 10.06 13.04
N ALA A 281 27.56 10.13 11.73
CA ALA A 281 26.58 10.54 10.73
C ALA A 281 26.66 9.66 9.46
N ALA A 282 25.55 9.51 8.77
CA ALA A 282 25.52 8.87 7.45
C ALA A 282 26.27 9.77 6.45
N CYS A 283 27.22 9.19 5.71
CA CYS A 283 28.07 9.92 4.77
C CYS A 283 28.04 9.35 3.34
N GLY A 284 27.18 8.36 3.08
CA GLY A 284 27.04 7.73 1.77
C GLY A 284 26.57 6.29 1.85
N VAL A 285 26.76 5.56 0.76
CA VAL A 285 26.38 4.15 0.65
C VAL A 285 27.48 3.32 0.01
N LEU A 286 27.46 2.01 0.29
CA LEU A 286 28.27 0.99 -0.37
C LEU A 286 27.35 0.11 -1.20
N LEU A 287 27.63 -0.08 -2.47
CA LEU A 287 26.94 -1.02 -3.34
C LEU A 287 27.43 -2.46 -3.11
N GLU A 288 26.63 -3.45 -3.51
CA GLU A 288 27.05 -4.86 -3.53
C GLU A 288 28.27 -5.09 -4.47
N SER A 289 28.44 -4.23 -5.49
CA SER A 289 29.62 -4.22 -6.39
C SER A 289 30.91 -3.77 -5.71
N GLY A 290 30.85 -3.23 -4.49
CA GLY A 290 31.99 -2.62 -3.79
C GLY A 290 32.17 -1.13 -4.08
N GLU A 291 31.39 -0.52 -4.97
CA GLU A 291 31.44 0.92 -5.25
C GLU A 291 30.95 1.73 -4.02
N ARG A 292 31.69 2.78 -3.66
CA ARG A 292 31.34 3.70 -2.57
C ARG A 292 30.85 5.00 -3.18
N ILE A 293 29.67 5.43 -2.75
CA ILE A 293 29.04 6.68 -3.21
C ILE A 293 28.86 7.60 -2.00
N ALA A 294 29.55 8.72 -2.01
CA ALA A 294 29.47 9.71 -0.93
C ALA A 294 28.21 10.58 -1.11
N ALA A 295 27.56 10.91 0.00
CA ALA A 295 26.37 11.78 0.03
C ALA A 295 26.29 12.51 1.37
N ARG A 296 25.70 13.72 1.35
CA ARG A 296 25.42 14.49 2.56
C ARG A 296 24.22 13.94 3.33
N ALA A 297 23.27 13.36 2.60
CA ALA A 297 22.09 12.69 3.18
C ALA A 297 21.79 11.38 2.44
N VAL A 298 21.48 10.35 3.21
CA VAL A 298 21.00 9.06 2.70
C VAL A 298 19.53 8.92 3.05
N ILE A 299 18.69 8.67 2.06
CA ILE A 299 17.24 8.53 2.20
C ILE A 299 16.85 7.11 1.80
N SER A 300 16.26 6.36 2.70
CA SER A 300 15.86 4.98 2.39
C SER A 300 14.36 4.87 2.12
N ASN A 301 14.05 4.30 0.96
CA ASN A 301 12.71 3.87 0.58
C ASN A 301 12.46 2.38 0.94
N ALA A 302 13.48 1.66 1.39
CA ALA A 302 13.34 0.32 1.93
C ALA A 302 12.56 0.34 3.26
N ASP A 303 12.05 -0.81 3.69
CA ASP A 303 11.35 -0.91 4.96
C ASP A 303 12.27 -0.59 6.16
N PRO A 304 11.69 -0.19 7.30
CA PRO A 304 12.48 0.24 8.47
C PRO A 304 13.42 -0.85 9.02
N ARG A 305 13.02 -2.13 9.00
CA ARG A 305 13.87 -3.23 9.48
C ARG A 305 15.08 -3.42 8.56
N THR A 306 14.84 -3.44 7.25
CA THR A 306 15.92 -3.50 6.26
C THR A 306 16.85 -2.30 6.39
N THR A 307 16.32 -1.09 6.47
CA THR A 307 17.13 0.12 6.55
C THR A 307 17.98 0.16 7.81
N LEU A 308 17.37 -0.06 8.97
CA LEU A 308 17.99 0.21 10.27
C LEU A 308 18.80 -0.98 10.80
N LEU A 309 18.37 -2.21 10.53
CA LEU A 309 19.03 -3.40 11.06
C LEU A 309 19.97 -4.09 10.06
N LYS A 310 19.67 -4.00 8.74
CA LYS A 310 20.50 -4.65 7.72
C LYS A 310 21.46 -3.68 7.04
N LEU A 311 20.95 -2.53 6.52
CA LEU A 311 21.79 -1.59 5.78
C LEU A 311 22.63 -0.69 6.68
N LEU A 312 22.08 -0.21 7.79
CA LEU A 312 22.83 0.59 8.75
C LEU A 312 23.65 -0.29 9.70
N GLY A 313 23.01 -1.27 10.34
CA GLY A 313 23.57 -2.10 11.39
C GLY A 313 23.13 -1.63 12.79
N ALA A 314 22.85 -2.61 13.66
CA ALA A 314 22.37 -2.35 15.03
C ALA A 314 23.43 -1.65 15.91
N GLU A 315 24.71 -1.78 15.56
CA GLU A 315 25.85 -1.20 16.27
C GLU A 315 25.85 0.34 16.29
N HIS A 316 25.12 0.97 15.38
CA HIS A 316 24.98 2.43 15.28
C HIS A 316 23.74 2.99 16.00
N LEU A 317 22.99 2.13 16.70
CA LEU A 317 21.68 2.47 17.27
C LEU A 317 21.63 2.13 18.76
N ASP A 318 20.85 2.90 19.51
CA ASP A 318 20.53 2.57 20.91
C ASP A 318 19.77 1.23 21.01
N THR A 319 20.09 0.43 22.03
CA THR A 319 19.51 -0.90 22.25
C THR A 319 17.98 -0.86 22.36
N GLY A 320 17.42 0.15 23.02
CA GLY A 320 15.98 0.32 23.13
C GLY A 320 15.32 0.63 21.78
N PHE A 321 16.01 1.39 20.93
CA PHE A 321 15.56 1.68 19.58
C PHE A 321 15.63 0.42 18.68
N VAL A 322 16.73 -0.33 18.72
CA VAL A 322 16.91 -1.62 18.04
C VAL A 322 15.77 -2.57 18.41
N ARG A 323 15.46 -2.69 19.70
CA ARG A 323 14.37 -3.53 20.19
C ARG A 323 13.03 -3.10 19.59
N ARG A 324 12.69 -1.81 19.56
CA ARG A 324 11.44 -1.31 18.94
C ARG A 324 11.35 -1.67 17.46
N VAL A 325 12.43 -1.49 16.70
CA VAL A 325 12.49 -1.83 15.27
C VAL A 325 12.38 -3.33 15.04
N SER A 326 13.03 -4.15 15.88
CA SER A 326 12.96 -5.62 15.79
C SER A 326 11.57 -6.17 16.05
N HIS A 327 10.76 -5.49 16.88
CA HIS A 327 9.40 -5.88 17.22
C HIS A 327 8.34 -5.29 16.27
N LEU A 328 8.73 -4.56 15.22
CA LEU A 328 7.78 -4.13 14.19
C LEU A 328 7.08 -5.35 13.59
N ARG A 329 5.76 -5.34 13.62
CA ARG A 329 4.95 -6.36 12.95
C ARG A 329 4.93 -6.07 11.46
N SER A 330 5.49 -6.97 10.68
CA SER A 330 5.61 -6.83 9.22
C SER A 330 5.35 -8.15 8.46
N ASN A 331 4.74 -9.14 9.11
CA ASN A 331 4.40 -10.39 8.45
C ASN A 331 3.16 -10.18 7.56
N GLY A 332 3.34 -10.30 6.24
CA GLY A 332 2.26 -10.23 5.27
C GLY A 332 1.29 -11.39 5.41
N LEU A 333 0.04 -11.14 5.12
CA LEU A 333 -1.06 -12.11 5.19
C LEU A 333 -1.87 -12.16 3.90
N ALA A 334 -1.31 -11.71 2.80
CA ALA A 334 -1.98 -11.74 1.50
C ALA A 334 -1.06 -12.30 0.42
N ALA A 335 -1.62 -13.17 -0.42
CA ALA A 335 -0.99 -13.64 -1.65
C ALA A 335 -1.55 -12.89 -2.86
N LYS A 336 -0.83 -12.98 -3.99
CA LYS A 336 -1.24 -12.38 -5.26
C LYS A 336 -1.35 -13.49 -6.31
N LEU A 337 -2.53 -13.63 -6.92
CA LEU A 337 -2.78 -14.58 -8.00
C LEU A 337 -2.94 -13.83 -9.31
N HIS A 338 -2.26 -14.31 -10.35
CA HIS A 338 -2.41 -13.88 -11.73
C HIS A 338 -2.80 -15.07 -12.60
N LEU A 339 -3.81 -14.87 -13.45
CA LEU A 339 -4.26 -15.87 -14.42
C LEU A 339 -4.24 -15.25 -15.82
N ALA A 340 -3.57 -15.92 -16.75
CA ALA A 340 -3.64 -15.65 -18.18
C ALA A 340 -4.76 -16.50 -18.77
N LEU A 341 -5.67 -15.89 -19.51
CA LEU A 341 -6.88 -16.52 -20.04
C LEU A 341 -6.93 -16.35 -21.56
N ASP A 342 -7.50 -17.33 -22.27
CA ASP A 342 -7.78 -17.25 -23.71
C ASP A 342 -9.21 -16.81 -24.04
N ALA A 343 -10.04 -16.58 -23.02
CA ALA A 343 -11.39 -16.04 -23.15
C ALA A 343 -11.70 -15.07 -22.01
N ALA A 344 -12.58 -14.12 -22.25
CA ALA A 344 -13.04 -13.18 -21.24
C ALA A 344 -13.75 -13.92 -20.09
N PRO A 345 -13.32 -13.75 -18.84
CA PRO A 345 -14.03 -14.35 -17.72
C PRO A 345 -15.41 -13.71 -17.59
N ARG A 346 -16.42 -14.52 -17.28
CA ARG A 346 -17.82 -14.06 -17.11
C ARG A 346 -18.27 -14.32 -15.69
N PHE A 347 -18.20 -13.31 -14.85
CA PHE A 347 -18.77 -13.38 -13.50
C PHE A 347 -20.30 -13.28 -13.57
N SER A 348 -20.96 -14.22 -12.90
CA SER A 348 -22.41 -14.36 -12.94
C SER A 348 -23.14 -13.11 -12.44
N GLY A 349 -24.19 -12.71 -13.18
CA GLY A 349 -25.03 -11.57 -12.82
C GLY A 349 -24.43 -10.17 -13.05
N LEU A 350 -23.22 -10.07 -13.63
CA LEU A 350 -22.55 -8.81 -13.91
C LEU A 350 -22.81 -8.36 -15.37
N ASP A 351 -23.06 -7.07 -15.54
CA ASP A 351 -23.03 -6.43 -16.86
C ASP A 351 -21.58 -6.17 -17.35
N ALA A 352 -21.45 -5.67 -18.57
CA ALA A 352 -20.14 -5.46 -19.21
C ALA A 352 -19.25 -4.45 -18.44
N ASP A 353 -19.82 -3.40 -17.85
CA ASP A 353 -19.08 -2.41 -17.06
C ASP A 353 -18.61 -3.00 -15.74
N GLN A 354 -19.47 -3.74 -15.07
CA GLN A 354 -19.18 -4.42 -13.81
C GLN A 354 -18.11 -5.51 -13.96
N GLN A 355 -18.03 -6.22 -15.12
CA GLN A 355 -16.96 -7.20 -15.39
C GLN A 355 -15.56 -6.56 -15.30
N GLY A 356 -15.42 -5.28 -15.69
CA GLY A 356 -14.20 -4.50 -15.53
C GLY A 356 -14.08 -3.79 -14.19
N GLY A 357 -14.88 -4.16 -13.20
CA GLY A 357 -14.91 -3.56 -11.87
C GLY A 357 -13.92 -4.15 -10.89
N ARG A 358 -13.98 -3.66 -9.66
CA ARG A 358 -13.36 -4.23 -8.47
C ARG A 358 -14.34 -5.24 -7.88
N LEU A 359 -14.04 -6.53 -8.02
CA LEU A 359 -14.91 -7.64 -7.66
C LEU A 359 -14.48 -8.24 -6.33
N LEU A 360 -15.42 -8.48 -5.42
CA LEU A 360 -15.13 -8.93 -4.07
C LEU A 360 -15.81 -10.27 -3.78
N VAL A 361 -15.01 -11.27 -3.35
CA VAL A 361 -15.48 -12.51 -2.74
C VAL A 361 -15.40 -12.35 -1.24
N ALA A 362 -16.48 -11.86 -0.64
CA ALA A 362 -16.63 -11.60 0.79
C ALA A 362 -18.13 -11.70 1.18
N PRO A 363 -18.72 -12.91 1.20
CA PRO A 363 -20.17 -13.08 1.36
C PRO A 363 -20.73 -12.56 2.69
N SER A 364 -19.89 -12.52 3.76
CA SER A 364 -20.30 -12.01 5.07
C SER A 364 -19.08 -11.70 5.95
N LEU A 365 -19.32 -11.03 7.08
CA LEU A 365 -18.28 -10.82 8.12
C LEU A 365 -17.83 -12.15 8.76
N ASP A 366 -18.74 -13.08 8.97
CA ASP A 366 -18.40 -14.41 9.51
C ASP A 366 -17.53 -15.21 8.54
N TYR A 367 -17.75 -15.06 7.24
CA TYR A 367 -16.88 -15.66 6.22
C TYR A 367 -15.44 -15.12 6.36
N LEU A 368 -15.28 -13.79 6.47
CA LEU A 368 -13.99 -13.15 6.65
C LEU A 368 -13.30 -13.56 7.94
N GLU A 369 -14.04 -13.65 9.05
CA GLU A 369 -13.49 -14.06 10.35
C GLU A 369 -13.06 -15.54 10.35
N ARG A 370 -13.85 -16.41 9.74
CA ARG A 370 -13.48 -17.83 9.57
C ARG A 370 -12.23 -17.96 8.68
N ALA A 371 -12.16 -17.20 7.59
CA ALA A 371 -10.98 -17.18 6.74
C ALA A 371 -9.72 -16.73 7.52
N PHE A 372 -9.85 -15.71 8.37
CA PHE A 372 -8.76 -15.23 9.22
C PHE A 372 -8.32 -16.27 10.27
N ASN A 373 -9.25 -17.03 10.83
CA ASN A 373 -8.94 -17.98 11.91
C ASN A 373 -7.89 -19.02 11.50
N HIS A 374 -7.89 -19.50 10.26
CA HIS A 374 -6.87 -20.41 9.74
C HIS A 374 -5.46 -19.84 9.85
N SER A 375 -5.29 -18.56 9.57
CA SER A 375 -3.98 -17.90 9.61
C SER A 375 -3.35 -17.84 11.00
N LYS A 376 -4.17 -17.85 12.06
CA LYS A 376 -3.72 -17.90 13.47
C LYS A 376 -2.97 -19.19 13.79
N TYR A 377 -3.23 -20.25 13.03
CA TYR A 377 -2.60 -21.56 13.18
C TYR A 377 -1.54 -21.83 12.11
N GLY A 378 -1.16 -20.83 11.33
CA GLY A 378 -0.20 -20.98 10.24
C GLY A 378 -0.76 -21.77 9.06
N GLU A 379 -2.06 -21.65 8.81
CA GLU A 379 -2.77 -22.27 7.69
C GLU A 379 -3.42 -21.20 6.82
N TYR A 380 -3.56 -21.44 5.51
CA TYR A 380 -4.37 -20.59 4.65
C TYR A 380 -5.83 -21.06 4.67
N SER A 381 -6.75 -20.14 4.37
CA SER A 381 -8.17 -20.46 4.35
C SER A 381 -8.55 -21.32 3.15
N LEU A 382 -9.37 -22.34 3.37
CA LEU A 382 -10.01 -23.12 2.30
C LEU A 382 -11.17 -22.34 1.63
N ALA A 383 -11.62 -21.26 2.25
CA ALA A 383 -12.60 -20.31 1.72
C ALA A 383 -12.01 -18.91 1.79
N PRO A 384 -11.07 -18.56 0.88
CA PRO A 384 -10.32 -17.31 0.95
C PRO A 384 -11.20 -16.11 0.60
N ALA A 385 -10.97 -14.99 1.30
CA ALA A 385 -11.50 -13.69 0.88
C ALA A 385 -10.65 -13.15 -0.26
N ILE A 386 -11.28 -12.68 -1.35
CA ILE A 386 -10.56 -12.32 -2.57
C ILE A 386 -11.05 -10.97 -3.09
N GLU A 387 -10.08 -10.10 -3.45
CA GLU A 387 -10.32 -8.93 -4.29
C GLU A 387 -9.82 -9.26 -5.71
N VAL A 388 -10.69 -9.16 -6.71
CA VAL A 388 -10.41 -9.55 -8.10
C VAL A 388 -10.55 -8.35 -9.01
N THR A 389 -9.69 -8.27 -10.03
CA THR A 389 -9.81 -7.36 -11.16
C THR A 389 -9.58 -8.12 -12.46
N VAL A 390 -10.19 -7.62 -13.54
CA VAL A 390 -9.94 -8.06 -14.92
C VAL A 390 -9.35 -6.86 -15.67
N PRO A 391 -8.06 -6.55 -15.49
CA PRO A 391 -7.47 -5.31 -16.00
C PRO A 391 -7.59 -5.17 -17.52
N THR A 392 -7.58 -6.27 -18.25
CA THR A 392 -7.77 -6.31 -19.72
C THR A 392 -9.17 -5.91 -20.17
N ALA A 393 -10.17 -5.90 -19.31
CA ALA A 393 -11.52 -5.37 -19.64
C ALA A 393 -11.49 -3.85 -19.87
N ARG A 394 -10.53 -3.15 -19.32
CA ARG A 394 -10.34 -1.69 -19.45
C ARG A 394 -9.10 -1.33 -20.28
N ASP A 395 -8.09 -2.19 -20.27
CA ASP A 395 -6.82 -1.99 -20.96
C ASP A 395 -6.39 -3.27 -21.72
N PRO A 396 -6.87 -3.46 -22.95
CA PRO A 396 -6.53 -4.64 -23.75
C PRO A 396 -5.03 -4.78 -24.05
N SER A 397 -4.23 -3.72 -23.90
CA SER A 397 -2.78 -3.75 -24.16
C SER A 397 -2.01 -4.67 -23.20
N LEU A 398 -2.63 -5.14 -22.13
CA LEU A 398 -2.03 -6.00 -21.12
C LEU A 398 -2.01 -7.49 -21.51
N ALA A 399 -2.65 -7.88 -22.63
CA ALA A 399 -2.65 -9.25 -23.11
C ALA A 399 -2.57 -9.31 -24.65
N PRO A 400 -2.23 -10.45 -25.24
CA PRO A 400 -2.37 -10.66 -26.68
C PRO A 400 -3.82 -10.54 -27.14
N ALA A 401 -4.06 -10.34 -28.44
CA ALA A 401 -5.41 -10.24 -29.01
C ALA A 401 -6.25 -11.46 -28.62
N GLY A 402 -7.44 -11.22 -28.04
CA GLY A 402 -8.32 -12.25 -27.50
C GLY A 402 -7.92 -12.82 -26.14
N GLY A 403 -6.74 -12.47 -25.63
CA GLY A 403 -6.30 -12.86 -24.30
C GLY A 403 -6.85 -11.93 -23.19
N HIS A 404 -6.98 -12.48 -21.98
CA HIS A 404 -7.43 -11.74 -20.82
C HIS A 404 -6.57 -12.04 -19.59
N VAL A 405 -6.60 -11.15 -18.61
CA VAL A 405 -5.88 -11.31 -17.35
C VAL A 405 -6.84 -11.17 -16.18
N ILE A 406 -6.78 -12.11 -15.24
CA ILE A 406 -7.29 -11.91 -13.89
C ILE A 406 -6.11 -11.58 -12.97
N SER A 407 -6.29 -10.59 -12.11
CA SER A 407 -5.38 -10.23 -11.03
C SER A 407 -6.14 -10.21 -9.72
N ALA A 408 -5.74 -11.04 -8.77
CA ALA A 408 -6.46 -11.20 -7.51
C ALA A 408 -5.53 -11.04 -6.30
N ILE A 409 -6.01 -10.32 -5.28
CA ILE A 409 -5.44 -10.35 -3.93
C ILE A 409 -6.19 -11.40 -3.14
N VAL A 410 -5.47 -12.37 -2.61
CA VAL A 410 -5.99 -13.48 -1.81
C VAL A 410 -5.63 -13.22 -0.36
N GLN A 411 -6.62 -12.80 0.42
CA GLN A 411 -6.42 -12.47 1.84
C GLN A 411 -6.34 -13.75 2.69
N TYR A 412 -5.51 -13.68 3.73
CA TYR A 412 -5.24 -14.71 4.73
C TYR A 412 -4.36 -15.85 4.22
N ALA A 413 -3.32 -15.48 3.49
CA ALA A 413 -2.19 -16.33 3.14
C ALA A 413 -0.99 -15.96 4.03
N PRO A 414 -0.70 -16.71 5.12
CA PRO A 414 0.28 -16.32 6.11
C PRO A 414 1.72 -16.41 5.59
N TYR A 415 2.58 -15.47 5.99
CA TYR A 415 4.01 -15.48 5.66
C TYR A 415 4.69 -16.79 6.09
N THR A 416 4.34 -17.30 7.27
CA THR A 416 4.83 -18.58 7.78
C THR A 416 3.67 -19.58 7.79
N LEU A 417 3.74 -20.58 6.93
CA LEU A 417 2.85 -21.74 6.97
C LEU A 417 3.40 -22.80 7.91
N ARG A 418 2.50 -23.55 8.55
CA ARG A 418 2.82 -24.76 9.30
C ARG A 418 3.41 -25.83 8.38
N ALA A 419 2.83 -26.01 7.20
CA ALA A 419 3.45 -26.73 6.08
C ALA A 419 4.26 -25.74 5.22
N SER A 420 5.25 -26.22 4.45
CA SER A 420 6.04 -25.31 3.61
C SER A 420 5.21 -24.76 2.43
N TRP A 421 5.55 -23.55 1.97
CA TRP A 421 4.93 -22.96 0.79
C TRP A 421 5.22 -23.77 -0.48
N GLU A 422 6.37 -24.42 -0.58
CA GLU A 422 6.73 -25.30 -1.70
C GLU A 422 5.73 -26.44 -1.85
N ALA A 423 5.27 -27.02 -0.73
CA ALA A 423 4.29 -28.11 -0.72
C ALA A 423 2.83 -27.64 -0.92
N GLN A 424 2.52 -26.39 -0.59
CA GLN A 424 1.14 -25.91 -0.52
C GLN A 424 0.75 -24.93 -1.63
N ARG A 425 1.71 -24.35 -2.37
CA ARG A 425 1.47 -23.33 -3.39
C ARG A 425 0.43 -23.77 -4.43
N GLU A 426 0.63 -24.92 -5.05
CA GLU A 426 -0.28 -25.41 -6.09
C GLU A 426 -1.68 -25.71 -5.53
N ARG A 427 -1.76 -26.31 -4.35
CA ARG A 427 -3.03 -26.58 -3.69
C ARG A 427 -3.81 -25.31 -3.37
N MET A 428 -3.12 -24.28 -2.86
CA MET A 428 -3.75 -22.98 -2.61
C MET A 428 -4.19 -22.33 -3.91
N THR A 429 -3.37 -22.41 -4.97
CA THR A 429 -3.71 -21.89 -6.29
C THR A 429 -4.98 -22.54 -6.81
N ASP A 430 -5.08 -23.86 -6.76
CA ASP A 430 -6.27 -24.60 -7.17
C ASP A 430 -7.49 -24.23 -6.31
N GLN A 431 -7.32 -24.11 -4.99
CA GLN A 431 -8.40 -23.71 -4.08
C GLN A 431 -8.95 -22.31 -4.40
N VAL A 432 -8.07 -21.36 -4.75
CA VAL A 432 -8.49 -20.01 -5.15
C VAL A 432 -9.23 -20.06 -6.48
N ILE A 433 -8.75 -20.85 -7.44
CA ILE A 433 -9.41 -21.03 -8.74
C ILE A 433 -10.77 -21.68 -8.55
N ASP A 434 -10.89 -22.73 -7.72
CA ASP A 434 -12.16 -23.39 -7.40
C ASP A 434 -13.15 -22.43 -6.74
N THR A 435 -12.64 -21.53 -5.88
CA THR A 435 -13.49 -20.48 -5.30
C THR A 435 -14.00 -19.51 -6.38
N LEU A 436 -13.13 -19.06 -7.28
CA LEU A 436 -13.51 -18.15 -8.37
C LEU A 436 -14.45 -18.79 -9.39
N GLU A 437 -14.28 -20.09 -9.66
CA GLU A 437 -15.15 -20.86 -10.56
C GLU A 437 -16.62 -20.86 -10.11
N GLN A 438 -16.90 -20.77 -8.80
CA GLN A 438 -18.26 -20.65 -8.28
C GLN A 438 -18.95 -19.35 -8.70
N TYR A 439 -18.16 -18.28 -8.93
CA TYR A 439 -18.66 -16.97 -9.34
C TYR A 439 -18.52 -16.70 -10.85
N ALA A 440 -17.62 -17.41 -11.52
CA ALA A 440 -17.35 -17.31 -12.96
C ALA A 440 -17.25 -18.72 -13.56
N PRO A 441 -18.39 -19.38 -13.82
CA PRO A 441 -18.42 -20.74 -14.37
C PRO A 441 -17.69 -20.84 -15.70
N GLY A 442 -16.81 -21.84 -15.84
CA GLY A 442 -15.98 -22.06 -17.03
C GLY A 442 -14.62 -21.34 -16.99
N LEU A 443 -14.32 -20.59 -15.91
CA LEU A 443 -13.05 -19.90 -15.76
C LEU A 443 -11.86 -20.86 -15.86
N ARG A 444 -11.91 -22.00 -15.18
CA ARG A 444 -10.82 -22.98 -15.16
C ARG A 444 -10.43 -23.46 -16.57
N GLY A 445 -11.41 -23.64 -17.44
CA GLY A 445 -11.17 -24.07 -18.82
C GLY A 445 -10.45 -23.05 -19.70
N SER A 446 -10.52 -21.77 -19.35
CA SER A 446 -9.89 -20.67 -20.09
C SER A 446 -8.45 -20.34 -19.61
N ILE A 447 -7.97 -20.97 -18.53
CA ILE A 447 -6.64 -20.66 -17.97
C ILE A 447 -5.54 -21.24 -18.85
N ARG A 448 -4.60 -20.39 -19.28
CA ARG A 448 -3.39 -20.74 -20.05
C ARG A 448 -2.13 -20.73 -19.21
N ALA A 449 -2.03 -19.79 -18.27
CA ALA A 449 -0.93 -19.72 -17.32
C ALA A 449 -1.40 -19.14 -15.99
N ARG A 450 -0.68 -19.46 -14.93
CA ARG A 450 -0.96 -19.00 -13.59
C ARG A 450 0.32 -18.67 -12.81
N GLU A 451 0.28 -17.64 -12.00
CA GLU A 451 1.35 -17.24 -11.08
C GLU A 451 0.72 -16.93 -9.71
N LEU A 452 1.15 -17.61 -8.66
CA LEU A 452 0.82 -17.27 -7.27
C LEU A 452 2.07 -16.75 -6.59
N LEU A 453 2.03 -15.47 -6.18
CA LEU A 453 3.05 -14.86 -5.34
C LEU A 453 2.60 -14.92 -3.88
N THR A 454 3.28 -15.72 -3.07
CA THR A 454 3.08 -15.81 -1.62
C THR A 454 3.72 -14.60 -0.93
N PRO A 455 3.45 -14.34 0.36
CA PRO A 455 4.18 -13.31 1.09
C PRO A 455 5.70 -13.49 1.07
N ARG A 456 6.22 -14.73 1.01
CA ARG A 456 7.65 -14.99 0.86
C ARG A 456 8.19 -14.56 -0.51
N ASP A 457 7.42 -14.81 -1.58
CA ASP A 457 7.78 -14.36 -2.92
C ASP A 457 7.76 -12.83 -3.01
N LEU A 458 6.78 -12.19 -2.36
CA LEU A 458 6.71 -10.74 -2.29
C LEU A 458 7.92 -10.15 -1.55
N GLU A 459 8.35 -10.78 -0.44
CA GLU A 459 9.59 -10.37 0.24
C GLU A 459 10.81 -10.55 -0.65
N GLN A 460 10.97 -11.71 -1.26
CA GLN A 460 12.13 -12.02 -2.09
C GLN A 460 12.19 -11.12 -3.33
N ARG A 461 11.07 -10.93 -4.01
CA ARG A 461 11.00 -10.20 -5.28
C ARG A 461 11.10 -8.69 -5.09
N PHE A 462 10.43 -8.14 -4.07
CA PHE A 462 10.34 -6.70 -3.85
C PHE A 462 11.13 -6.20 -2.65
N ARG A 463 11.88 -7.09 -1.98
CA ARG A 463 12.71 -6.77 -0.81
C ARG A 463 11.93 -6.11 0.33
N MET A 464 10.66 -6.51 0.52
CA MET A 464 9.77 -6.05 1.59
C MET A 464 9.79 -7.03 2.75
N SER A 465 10.30 -6.65 3.91
CA SER A 465 10.37 -7.53 5.08
C SER A 465 9.01 -8.16 5.40
N GLY A 466 9.00 -9.51 5.48
CA GLY A 466 7.80 -10.30 5.72
C GLY A 466 6.78 -10.31 4.58
N GLY A 467 7.10 -9.77 3.39
CA GLY A 467 6.17 -9.63 2.27
C GLY A 467 5.00 -8.68 2.54
N HIS A 468 5.16 -7.74 3.48
CA HIS A 468 4.11 -6.82 3.89
C HIS A 468 4.18 -5.51 3.08
N TRP A 469 3.24 -5.27 2.19
CA TRP A 469 3.27 -4.12 1.27
C TRP A 469 3.11 -2.73 1.93
N HIS A 470 2.69 -2.67 3.21
CA HIS A 470 2.74 -1.44 3.99
C HIS A 470 4.08 -1.26 4.72
N HIS A 471 5.05 -2.17 4.55
CA HIS A 471 6.36 -2.20 5.24
C HIS A 471 6.28 -2.27 6.77
N ALA A 472 5.14 -2.34 7.35
CA ALA A 472 4.76 -2.67 8.72
C ALA A 472 3.23 -2.61 8.84
N GLU A 473 2.66 -3.28 9.83
CA GLU A 473 1.22 -3.32 10.06
C GLU A 473 0.63 -1.92 10.28
N LEU A 474 -0.63 -1.73 9.86
CA LEU A 474 -1.41 -0.51 10.12
C LEU A 474 -2.18 -0.64 11.45
N ALA A 475 -1.46 -0.81 12.55
CA ALA A 475 -2.00 -0.93 13.89
C ALA A 475 -1.80 0.34 14.70
N PHE A 476 -2.57 0.55 15.76
CA PHE A 476 -2.53 1.76 16.58
C PHE A 476 -1.13 2.14 17.05
N ASP A 477 -0.33 1.17 17.47
CA ASP A 477 1.04 1.36 17.94
C ASP A 477 2.08 1.48 16.80
N GLN A 478 1.64 1.34 15.55
CA GLN A 478 2.44 1.49 14.34
C GLN A 478 1.79 2.43 13.33
N PHE A 479 1.07 3.43 13.81
CA PHE A 479 0.32 4.37 12.97
C PHE A 479 0.60 5.82 13.37
N PHE A 480 0.42 6.77 12.47
CA PHE A 480 0.56 8.20 12.64
C PHE A 480 1.92 8.59 13.27
N MET A 481 1.92 9.28 14.42
CA MET A 481 3.12 9.74 15.12
C MET A 481 3.94 8.63 15.79
N LEU A 482 3.47 7.39 15.73
CA LEU A 482 4.20 6.21 16.22
C LEU A 482 4.83 5.40 15.07
N ARG A 483 4.62 5.79 13.80
CA ARG A 483 5.08 5.04 12.63
C ARG A 483 6.40 5.57 12.09
N PRO A 484 7.44 4.74 11.83
CA PRO A 484 7.52 3.29 12.11
C PRO A 484 7.63 2.96 13.59
N VAL A 485 8.40 3.74 14.33
CA VAL A 485 8.61 3.64 15.78
C VAL A 485 8.84 5.03 16.36
N PRO A 486 8.58 5.26 17.66
CA PRO A 486 8.98 6.49 18.34
C PRO A 486 10.49 6.76 18.15
N GLY A 487 10.83 7.99 17.78
CA GLY A 487 12.18 8.42 17.42
C GLY A 487 12.50 8.38 15.92
N ALA A 488 11.59 7.84 15.07
CA ALA A 488 11.71 7.88 13.60
C ALA A 488 10.43 8.32 12.89
N ALA A 489 9.43 8.78 13.62
CA ALA A 489 8.11 9.13 13.06
C ALA A 489 8.14 10.35 12.14
N GLN A 490 9.13 11.25 12.30
CA GLN A 490 9.33 12.45 11.48
C GLN A 490 10.32 12.24 10.34
N TYR A 491 10.40 11.03 9.79
CA TYR A 491 11.27 10.62 8.67
C TYR A 491 12.78 10.61 8.97
N GLY A 492 13.27 11.31 10.00
CA GLY A 492 14.64 11.20 10.47
C GLY A 492 14.84 9.93 11.29
N THR A 493 16.09 9.47 11.40
CA THR A 493 16.49 8.39 12.28
C THR A 493 17.35 8.93 13.43
N PRO A 494 17.68 8.13 14.46
CA PRO A 494 18.67 8.52 15.48
C PRO A 494 20.05 8.83 14.90
N LEU A 495 20.43 8.21 13.75
CA LEU A 495 21.67 8.54 13.06
C LEU A 495 21.48 9.80 12.20
N PRO A 496 22.20 10.91 12.46
CA PRO A 496 22.17 12.09 11.62
C PRO A 496 22.49 11.75 10.15
N GLY A 497 21.85 12.45 9.22
CA GLY A 497 22.05 12.23 7.79
C GLY A 497 21.34 11.02 7.20
N LEU A 498 20.69 10.16 8.01
CA LEU A 498 19.86 9.04 7.53
C LEU A 498 18.37 9.33 7.71
N TYR A 499 17.59 9.14 6.63
CA TYR A 499 16.15 9.39 6.58
C TYR A 499 15.39 8.20 6.01
N LEU A 500 14.09 8.11 6.31
CA LEU A 500 13.16 7.13 5.77
C LEU A 500 12.11 7.85 4.91
N CYS A 501 11.79 7.32 3.73
CA CYS A 501 10.74 7.88 2.87
C CYS A 501 9.75 6.83 2.35
N GLY A 502 9.94 5.57 2.71
CA GLY A 502 9.14 4.44 2.22
C GLY A 502 7.79 4.28 2.92
N ALA A 503 7.05 3.25 2.50
CA ALA A 503 5.73 2.88 3.03
C ALA A 503 5.73 2.56 4.54
N GLY A 504 6.90 2.22 5.10
CA GLY A 504 7.10 2.04 6.55
C GLY A 504 6.99 3.33 7.36
N SER A 505 7.14 4.50 6.74
CA SER A 505 6.98 5.81 7.39
C SER A 505 5.53 6.27 7.34
N HIS A 506 5.21 7.34 8.08
CA HIS A 506 3.91 8.03 7.97
C HIS A 506 3.65 8.49 6.51
N PRO A 507 2.42 8.40 5.97
CA PRO A 507 1.20 7.89 6.60
C PRO A 507 1.06 6.38 6.56
N GLY A 508 1.83 5.67 5.76
CA GLY A 508 1.75 4.24 5.57
C GLY A 508 1.88 3.83 4.11
N GLY A 509 1.56 2.57 3.81
CA GLY A 509 1.62 2.00 2.48
C GLY A 509 0.36 2.27 1.64
N GLY A 510 0.47 1.92 0.40
CA GLY A 510 -0.41 2.24 -0.72
C GLY A 510 0.41 2.95 -1.79
N VAL A 511 -0.07 3.04 -3.01
CA VAL A 511 0.61 3.85 -4.05
C VAL A 511 0.21 5.31 -3.84
N ILE A 512 0.69 5.91 -2.74
CA ILE A 512 0.22 7.21 -2.24
C ILE A 512 1.20 8.37 -2.56
N GLY A 513 2.51 8.10 -2.50
CA GLY A 513 3.56 9.12 -2.72
C GLY A 513 3.78 10.11 -1.57
N THR A 514 2.83 10.22 -0.65
CA THR A 514 2.85 11.22 0.44
C THR A 514 4.03 11.04 1.39
N ALA A 515 4.42 9.79 1.70
CA ALA A 515 5.59 9.53 2.54
C ALA A 515 6.87 10.13 1.93
N GLY A 516 7.06 9.96 0.62
CA GLY A 516 8.18 10.55 -0.11
C GLY A 516 8.17 12.08 -0.09
N ARG A 517 7.00 12.70 -0.36
CA ARG A 517 6.83 14.16 -0.32
C ARG A 517 7.13 14.74 1.07
N ASN A 518 6.58 14.12 2.12
CA ASN A 518 6.77 14.58 3.48
C ASN A 518 8.22 14.42 3.94
N ALA A 519 8.89 13.32 3.57
CA ALA A 519 10.32 13.14 3.84
C ALA A 519 11.16 14.23 3.18
N ALA A 520 10.92 14.54 1.90
CA ALA A 520 11.62 15.63 1.21
C ALA A 520 11.41 16.98 1.92
N ARG A 521 10.16 17.32 2.30
CA ARG A 521 9.85 18.54 3.06
C ARG A 521 10.61 18.61 4.38
N ARG A 522 10.70 17.49 5.11
CA ARG A 522 11.43 17.42 6.38
C ARG A 522 12.94 17.61 6.20
N ILE A 523 13.51 17.02 5.16
CA ILE A 523 14.95 17.15 4.84
C ILE A 523 15.29 18.59 4.49
N LEU A 524 14.48 19.22 3.62
CA LEU A 524 14.66 20.60 3.21
C LEU A 524 14.53 21.59 4.37
N ALA A 525 13.59 21.37 5.28
CA ALA A 525 13.40 22.21 6.47
C ALA A 525 14.54 22.11 7.49
N LYS A 526 15.29 21.00 7.52
CA LYS A 526 16.48 20.86 8.40
C LYS A 526 17.75 21.45 7.77
N ALA A 527 17.76 21.64 6.47
CA ALA A 527 18.91 22.17 5.73
C ALA A 527 18.84 23.68 5.50
N ALA A 528 17.71 24.31 5.84
CA ALA A 528 17.49 25.75 5.89
C ALA A 528 17.80 26.30 7.29
#